data_52207c3b1d53058bfe6c7792a17ac6b7
#
_entry.id   52207c3b1d53058bfe6c7792a17ac6b7
#
_cell.length_a   1.000
_cell.length_b   1.000
_cell.length_c   1.000
_cell.angle_alpha   90.00
_cell.angle_beta   90.00
_cell.angle_gamma   90.00
#
_symmetry.space_group_name_H-M   'P 1'
#
loop_
_entity.id
_entity.type
_entity.pdbx_description
1 polymer ?
#
loop_
_entity_poly.entity_id
_entity_poly.type
_entity_poly.pdbx_seq_one_letter_code
_entity_poly.pdbx_strand_id
1 'polypeptide(L)'
;MCKSIYGERVRLDSENPPSSATLGGMDYLWTPWRYAYVSGAGKPAGCIFCEAPKLADAKAGIVYRGSLCYVILNAFPYTSGHVMIVPYEHLDELQKLHRDATHEMMDISQRMEGVLRQVYRPDGLNLGMNIGQAAGAGVAGHIHMHLLPRWSADTNFMTTTAETRVLPEALETTYQRLREKLGS
;
A
#
# COMPACT_ATOMS: atom_id res chain seq x y z
N MET A 1 35.41 -19.89 -12.30
CA MET A 1 35.70 -18.62 -13.00
C MET A 1 34.38 -18.01 -13.41
N CYS A 2 33.86 -17.05 -12.62
CA CYS A 2 32.61 -16.35 -12.90
C CYS A 2 32.97 -15.04 -13.61
N LYS A 3 32.53 -14.87 -14.85
CA LYS A 3 32.76 -13.64 -15.62
C LYS A 3 31.74 -12.60 -15.21
N SER A 4 32.24 -11.44 -14.78
CA SER A 4 31.47 -10.22 -14.49
C SER A 4 30.72 -9.72 -15.75
N ILE A 5 29.41 -9.47 -15.64
CA ILE A 5 28.55 -8.90 -16.68
C ILE A 5 28.26 -7.40 -16.41
N TYR A 6 29.19 -6.67 -15.84
CA TYR A 6 29.05 -5.21 -15.78
C TYR A 6 29.84 -4.57 -16.92
N GLY A 7 29.10 -4.16 -17.95
CA GLY A 7 29.59 -3.37 -19.06
C GLY A 7 30.06 -1.97 -18.63
N GLU A 8 30.85 -1.40 -19.48
CA GLU A 8 31.64 -0.18 -19.37
C GLU A 8 30.90 1.02 -18.80
N ARG A 9 31.59 1.78 -17.95
CA ARG A 9 31.19 3.10 -17.51
C ARG A 9 31.27 4.07 -18.70
N VAL A 10 30.12 4.58 -19.11
CA VAL A 10 30.05 5.72 -20.04
C VAL A 10 30.60 6.94 -19.31
N ARG A 11 31.69 7.53 -19.83
CA ARG A 11 32.15 8.84 -19.41
C ARG A 11 31.17 9.88 -19.98
N LEU A 12 30.60 10.68 -19.11
CA LEU A 12 29.86 11.88 -19.52
C LEU A 12 30.89 12.97 -19.79
N ASP A 13 31.06 13.32 -21.05
CA ASP A 13 31.83 14.47 -21.45
C ASP A 13 31.06 15.74 -21.09
N SER A 14 31.73 16.65 -20.38
CA SER A 14 31.18 17.87 -19.79
C SER A 14 31.02 19.04 -20.78
N GLU A 15 31.10 18.82 -22.08
CA GLU A 15 31.03 19.88 -23.09
C GLU A 15 29.94 19.55 -24.10
N ASN A 16 28.77 20.02 -23.85
CA ASN A 16 27.56 20.33 -24.61
C ASN A 16 26.32 19.71 -23.97
N PRO A 17 25.46 20.52 -23.35
CA PRO A 17 24.12 20.05 -23.04
C PRO A 17 23.37 19.90 -24.38
N PRO A 18 22.70 18.76 -24.64
CA PRO A 18 21.89 18.64 -25.85
C PRO A 18 20.77 19.67 -25.79
N SER A 19 20.76 20.54 -26.82
CA SER A 19 19.68 21.49 -27.06
C SER A 19 18.38 20.70 -27.23
N SER A 20 17.34 21.07 -26.45
CA SER A 20 15.97 20.59 -26.57
C SER A 20 15.79 19.05 -26.41
N ALA A 21 16.22 18.47 -25.31
CA ALA A 21 15.54 17.30 -24.80
C ALA A 21 14.18 17.77 -24.29
N THR A 22 13.15 17.62 -25.10
CA THR A 22 11.77 17.53 -24.63
C THR A 22 11.78 16.46 -23.55
N LEU A 23 11.64 16.86 -22.29
CA LEU A 23 11.30 15.97 -21.21
C LEU A 23 10.03 15.26 -21.67
N GLY A 24 10.15 14.00 -22.06
CA GLY A 24 9.03 13.18 -22.45
C GLY A 24 8.00 13.28 -21.33
N GLY A 25 6.82 13.81 -21.69
CA GLY A 25 5.74 13.95 -20.73
C GLY A 25 5.51 12.62 -20.09
N MET A 26 5.50 12.55 -18.75
CA MET A 26 5.00 11.39 -18.03
C MET A 26 3.60 11.10 -18.57
N ASP A 27 3.42 9.95 -19.22
CA ASP A 27 2.10 9.50 -19.62
C ASP A 27 1.27 9.26 -18.38
N TYR A 28 0.32 10.16 -18.11
CA TYR A 28 -0.59 10.05 -16.99
C TYR A 28 -1.67 9.04 -17.33
N LEU A 29 -1.60 7.85 -16.70
CA LEU A 29 -2.76 6.99 -16.70
C LEU A 29 -3.85 7.65 -15.85
N TRP A 30 -5.04 7.85 -16.46
CA TRP A 30 -6.19 8.45 -15.79
C TRP A 30 -6.61 7.60 -14.58
N THR A 31 -6.28 8.09 -13.39
CA THR A 31 -6.65 7.48 -12.11
C THR A 31 -7.45 8.51 -11.30
N PRO A 32 -8.78 8.66 -11.54
CA PRO A 32 -9.60 9.71 -10.92
C PRO A 32 -9.57 9.68 -9.38
N TRP A 33 -9.40 8.50 -8.80
CA TRP A 33 -9.24 8.33 -7.36
C TRP A 33 -7.91 8.90 -6.83
N ARG A 34 -6.83 8.86 -7.60
CA ARG A 34 -5.52 9.43 -7.22
C ARG A 34 -5.52 10.95 -7.28
N TYR A 35 -6.30 11.54 -8.19
CA TYR A 35 -6.45 12.98 -8.30
C TYR A 35 -7.03 13.59 -7.02
N ALA A 36 -8.06 13.00 -6.44
CA ALA A 36 -8.65 13.46 -5.18
C ALA A 36 -7.63 13.43 -4.01
N TYR A 37 -6.69 12.48 -4.02
CA TYR A 37 -5.63 12.39 -3.03
C TYR A 37 -4.55 13.47 -3.23
N VAL A 38 -4.06 13.64 -4.47
CA VAL A 38 -2.96 14.58 -4.79
C VAL A 38 -3.44 16.02 -4.75
N SER A 39 -4.67 16.31 -5.20
CA SER A 39 -5.25 17.65 -5.21
C SER A 39 -5.59 18.20 -3.82
N GLY A 40 -5.52 17.38 -2.77
CA GLY A 40 -5.89 17.80 -1.42
C GLY A 40 -7.36 18.13 -1.25
N ALA A 41 -8.19 17.92 -2.29
CA ALA A 41 -9.62 18.12 -2.22
C ALA A 41 -10.23 17.11 -1.23
N GLY A 42 -10.64 17.61 -0.07
CA GLY A 42 -11.30 16.79 0.95
C GLY A 42 -10.34 16.12 1.96
N LYS A 43 -9.14 16.66 2.21
CA LYS A 43 -8.35 16.21 3.36
C LYS A 43 -9.20 16.43 4.63
N PRO A 44 -9.59 15.37 5.35
CA PRO A 44 -10.29 15.53 6.61
C PRO A 44 -9.41 16.34 7.57
N ALA A 45 -10.04 17.22 8.36
CA ALA A 45 -9.34 17.88 9.45
C ALA A 45 -9.01 16.84 10.52
N GLY A 46 -7.85 16.16 10.39
CA GLY A 46 -7.41 15.14 11.32
C GLY A 46 -6.81 13.88 10.64
N CYS A 47 -6.48 12.91 11.45
CA CYS A 47 -5.89 11.66 11.00
C CYS A 47 -6.96 10.74 10.40
N ILE A 48 -6.77 10.31 9.14
CA ILE A 48 -7.71 9.42 8.44
C ILE A 48 -7.93 8.10 9.20
N PHE A 49 -6.90 7.58 9.86
CA PHE A 49 -6.99 6.34 10.63
C PHE A 49 -7.73 6.50 11.96
N CYS A 50 -7.77 7.72 12.54
CA CYS A 50 -8.59 8.01 13.70
C CYS A 50 -10.06 8.25 13.33
N GLU A 51 -10.31 8.75 12.11
CA GLU A 51 -11.68 9.05 11.65
C GLU A 51 -12.38 7.82 11.05
N ALA A 52 -11.63 6.94 10.39
CA ALA A 52 -12.20 5.75 9.75
C ALA A 52 -13.07 4.89 10.70
N PRO A 53 -12.65 4.56 11.93
CA PRO A 53 -13.45 3.75 12.85
C PRO A 53 -14.78 4.38 13.30
N LYS A 54 -14.96 5.70 13.12
CA LYS A 54 -16.20 6.43 13.45
C LYS A 54 -17.26 6.30 12.36
N LEU A 55 -16.89 5.80 11.20
CA LEU A 55 -17.79 5.59 10.06
C LEU A 55 -18.30 4.14 10.03
N ALA A 56 -19.35 3.92 9.23
CA ALA A 56 -19.77 2.56 8.90
C ALA A 56 -18.66 1.80 8.15
N ASP A 57 -18.44 0.53 8.46
CA ASP A 57 -17.34 -0.28 7.94
C ASP A 57 -17.25 -0.25 6.40
N ALA A 58 -18.38 -0.44 5.72
CA ALA A 58 -18.42 -0.41 4.26
C ALA A 58 -17.99 0.96 3.69
N LYS A 59 -18.34 2.06 4.36
CA LYS A 59 -17.97 3.40 3.93
C LYS A 59 -16.49 3.70 4.18
N ALA A 60 -15.93 3.17 5.28
CA ALA A 60 -14.55 3.35 5.64
C ALA A 60 -13.62 2.34 4.95
N GLY A 61 -14.16 1.24 4.41
CA GLY A 61 -13.37 0.12 3.90
C GLY A 61 -12.79 -0.77 5.01
N ILE A 62 -13.37 -0.76 6.22
CA ILE A 62 -12.92 -1.59 7.34
C ILE A 62 -13.47 -3.00 7.15
N VAL A 63 -12.59 -3.98 6.99
CA VAL A 63 -12.96 -5.38 6.77
C VAL A 63 -12.98 -6.21 8.05
N TYR A 64 -12.24 -5.79 9.09
CA TYR A 64 -12.21 -6.47 10.38
C TYR A 64 -11.94 -5.48 11.52
N ARG A 65 -12.57 -5.71 12.68
CA ARG A 65 -12.33 -4.95 13.92
C ARG A 65 -11.87 -5.91 15.02
N GLY A 66 -10.65 -5.69 15.52
CA GLY A 66 -10.15 -6.29 16.75
C GLY A 66 -10.42 -5.38 17.95
N SER A 67 -9.81 -5.72 19.08
CA SER A 67 -9.92 -4.96 20.33
C SER A 67 -9.07 -3.71 20.37
N LEU A 68 -7.84 -3.80 19.85
CA LEU A 68 -6.82 -2.74 19.86
C LEU A 68 -6.43 -2.28 18.46
N CYS A 69 -6.69 -3.11 17.44
CA CYS A 69 -6.40 -2.84 16.05
C CYS A 69 -7.59 -3.13 15.15
N TYR A 70 -7.58 -2.60 13.95
CA TYR A 70 -8.55 -2.91 12.91
C TYR A 70 -7.87 -3.09 11.56
N VAL A 71 -8.56 -3.71 10.61
CA VAL A 71 -8.09 -3.91 9.23
C VAL A 71 -8.90 -3.06 8.27
N ILE A 72 -8.22 -2.25 7.49
CA ILE A 72 -8.82 -1.36 6.50
C ILE A 72 -8.19 -1.60 5.12
N LEU A 73 -8.99 -1.48 4.06
CA LEU A 73 -8.46 -1.49 2.70
C LEU A 73 -7.56 -0.28 2.47
N ASN A 74 -6.45 -0.48 1.75
CA ASN A 74 -5.69 0.66 1.27
C ASN A 74 -6.46 1.31 0.10
N ALA A 75 -6.83 2.59 0.25
CA ALA A 75 -7.51 3.36 -0.81
C ALA A 75 -6.63 3.53 -2.07
N PHE A 76 -5.31 3.34 -1.94
CA PHE A 76 -4.33 3.42 -3.03
C PHE A 76 -3.54 2.10 -3.10
N PRO A 77 -4.21 0.98 -3.44
CA PRO A 77 -3.62 -0.32 -3.31
C PRO A 77 -2.45 -0.53 -4.27
N TYR A 78 -1.40 -1.21 -3.81
CA TYR A 78 -0.28 -1.59 -4.68
C TYR A 78 -0.61 -2.82 -5.52
N THR A 79 -1.46 -3.70 -4.99
CA THR A 79 -2.02 -4.88 -5.65
C THR A 79 -3.43 -5.11 -5.14
N SER A 80 -4.25 -5.92 -5.83
CA SER A 80 -5.57 -6.33 -5.32
C SER A 80 -5.42 -7.05 -3.98
N GLY A 81 -6.34 -6.78 -3.05
CA GLY A 81 -6.28 -7.35 -1.70
C GLY A 81 -5.30 -6.64 -0.75
N HIS A 82 -4.78 -5.46 -1.09
CA HIS A 82 -3.91 -4.68 -0.20
C HIS A 82 -4.70 -4.15 0.98
N VAL A 83 -4.38 -4.64 2.18
CA VAL A 83 -4.96 -4.19 3.44
C VAL A 83 -3.90 -3.55 4.34
N MET A 84 -4.38 -2.75 5.29
CA MET A 84 -3.56 -2.20 6.36
C MET A 84 -4.14 -2.60 7.71
N ILE A 85 -3.27 -2.99 8.64
CA ILE A 85 -3.61 -3.28 10.04
C ILE A 85 -3.19 -2.06 10.84
N VAL A 86 -4.14 -1.43 11.51
CA VAL A 86 -3.99 -0.12 12.12
C VAL A 86 -4.40 -0.18 13.58
N PRO A 87 -3.56 0.25 14.54
CA PRO A 87 -3.98 0.40 15.93
C PRO A 87 -5.01 1.52 16.07
N TYR A 88 -5.93 1.41 17.02
CA TYR A 88 -6.87 2.50 17.33
C TYR A 88 -6.14 3.69 17.97
N GLU A 89 -5.02 3.43 18.65
CA GLU A 89 -4.21 4.45 19.28
C GLU A 89 -3.43 5.25 18.24
N HIS A 90 -3.47 6.59 18.33
CA HIS A 90 -2.77 7.47 17.41
C HIS A 90 -1.30 7.62 17.82
N LEU A 91 -0.43 6.91 17.15
CA LEU A 91 1.01 6.87 17.41
C LEU A 91 1.80 6.93 16.09
N ASP A 92 2.92 7.61 16.12
CA ASP A 92 3.84 7.77 14.98
C ASP A 92 5.08 6.84 15.03
N GLU A 93 5.27 6.15 16.17
CA GLU A 93 6.43 5.30 16.42
C GLU A 93 6.01 3.93 16.98
N LEU A 94 6.58 2.86 16.42
CA LEU A 94 6.29 1.50 16.86
C LEU A 94 6.72 1.24 18.31
N GLN A 95 7.80 1.86 18.77
CA GLN A 95 8.30 1.71 20.15
C GLN A 95 7.32 2.23 21.21
N LYS A 96 6.41 3.12 20.82
CA LYS A 96 5.37 3.67 21.71
C LYS A 96 4.12 2.79 21.81
N LEU A 97 3.95 1.86 20.84
CA LEU A 97 2.77 0.99 20.81
C LEU A 97 2.79 0.01 21.98
N HIS A 98 1.66 -0.07 22.68
CA HIS A 98 1.50 -1.03 23.79
C HIS A 98 1.73 -2.47 23.32
N ARG A 99 2.33 -3.28 24.17
CA ARG A 99 2.69 -4.68 23.86
C ARG A 99 1.49 -5.50 23.37
N ASP A 100 0.34 -5.34 24.01
CA ASP A 100 -0.87 -6.10 23.65
C ASP A 100 -1.38 -5.72 22.26
N ALA A 101 -1.31 -4.44 21.88
CA ALA A 101 -1.66 -3.99 20.54
C ALA A 101 -0.65 -4.50 19.49
N THR A 102 0.64 -4.60 19.84
CA THR A 102 1.65 -5.22 18.99
C THR A 102 1.36 -6.70 18.76
N HIS A 103 0.99 -7.44 19.82
CA HIS A 103 0.62 -8.85 19.73
C HIS A 103 -0.64 -9.02 18.88
N GLU A 104 -1.69 -8.23 19.15
CA GLU A 104 -2.93 -8.31 18.36
C GLU A 104 -2.71 -7.97 16.90
N MET A 105 -1.83 -6.99 16.59
CA MET A 105 -1.46 -6.65 15.22
C MET A 105 -0.84 -7.85 14.49
N MET A 106 0.01 -8.63 15.15
CA MET A 106 0.59 -9.85 14.57
C MET A 106 -0.42 -10.98 14.44
N ASP A 107 -1.29 -11.18 15.44
CA ASP A 107 -2.37 -12.18 15.37
C ASP A 107 -3.33 -11.89 14.22
N ILE A 108 -3.71 -10.63 14.05
CA ILE A 108 -4.51 -10.16 12.90
C ILE A 108 -3.75 -10.39 11.60
N SER A 109 -2.44 -10.15 11.56
CA SER A 109 -1.61 -10.38 10.36
C SER A 109 -1.63 -11.84 9.93
N GLN A 110 -1.48 -12.77 10.87
CA GLN A 110 -1.58 -14.23 10.62
C GLN A 110 -2.97 -14.61 10.10
N ARG A 111 -4.03 -14.09 10.72
CA ARG A 111 -5.41 -14.32 10.27
C ARG A 111 -5.63 -13.81 8.85
N MET A 112 -5.20 -12.57 8.57
CA MET A 112 -5.37 -11.94 7.27
C MET A 112 -4.52 -12.61 6.18
N GLU A 113 -3.33 -13.11 6.49
CA GLU A 113 -2.56 -13.95 5.58
C GLU A 113 -3.38 -15.15 5.12
N GLY A 114 -3.99 -15.88 6.05
CA GLY A 114 -4.85 -17.02 5.75
C GLY A 114 -6.04 -16.65 4.85
N VAL A 115 -6.70 -15.53 5.14
CA VAL A 115 -7.82 -15.01 4.34
C VAL A 115 -7.36 -14.65 2.93
N LEU A 116 -6.27 -13.89 2.80
CA LEU A 116 -5.74 -13.46 1.49
C LEU A 116 -5.31 -14.66 0.63
N ARG A 117 -4.70 -15.69 1.23
CA ARG A 117 -4.35 -16.93 0.53
C ARG A 117 -5.58 -17.67 0.00
N GLN A 118 -6.66 -17.70 0.77
CA GLN A 118 -7.90 -18.37 0.35
C GLN A 118 -8.64 -17.60 -0.75
N VAL A 119 -8.69 -16.28 -0.65
CA VAL A 119 -9.42 -15.40 -1.59
C VAL A 119 -8.67 -15.22 -2.90
N TYR A 120 -7.34 -15.00 -2.82
CA TYR A 120 -6.56 -14.55 -3.96
C TYR A 120 -5.57 -15.59 -4.50
N ARG A 121 -5.26 -16.64 -3.73
CA ARG A 121 -4.27 -17.68 -4.08
C ARG A 121 -2.95 -17.08 -4.60
N PRO A 122 -2.33 -16.16 -3.85
CA PRO A 122 -1.10 -15.52 -4.28
C PRO A 122 0.10 -16.46 -4.20
N ASP A 123 1.16 -16.17 -4.96
CA ASP A 123 2.44 -16.88 -4.86
C ASP A 123 3.18 -16.51 -3.56
N GLY A 124 2.96 -15.29 -3.05
CA GLY A 124 3.55 -14.78 -1.83
C GLY A 124 2.77 -13.60 -1.24
N LEU A 125 3.25 -13.07 -0.12
CA LEU A 125 2.72 -11.86 0.49
C LEU A 125 3.89 -10.96 0.94
N ASN A 126 3.65 -9.64 0.93
CA ASN A 126 4.51 -8.70 1.60
C ASN A 126 3.82 -8.18 2.86
N LEU A 127 4.56 -8.14 3.95
CA LEU A 127 4.16 -7.58 5.23
C LEU A 127 5.22 -6.56 5.65
N GLY A 128 4.81 -5.36 6.09
CA GLY A 128 5.77 -4.35 6.53
C GLY A 128 5.15 -3.01 6.88
N MET A 129 5.94 -2.14 7.51
CA MET A 129 5.57 -0.79 7.93
C MET A 129 6.52 0.24 7.34
N ASN A 130 6.00 1.41 6.96
CA ASN A 130 6.78 2.60 6.67
C ASN A 130 6.66 3.54 7.87
N ILE A 131 7.74 3.78 8.60
CA ILE A 131 7.76 4.65 9.77
C ILE A 131 8.47 5.96 9.41
N GLY A 132 7.74 7.07 9.49
CA GLY A 132 8.23 8.40 9.11
C GLY A 132 8.15 8.70 7.61
N GLN A 133 8.22 9.98 7.27
CA GLN A 133 8.09 10.45 5.88
C GLN A 133 9.20 9.94 4.96
N ALA A 134 10.45 9.92 5.45
CA ALA A 134 11.60 9.46 4.67
C ALA A 134 11.54 7.98 4.29
N ALA A 135 10.76 7.18 5.04
CA ALA A 135 10.49 5.78 4.72
C ALA A 135 9.30 5.58 3.76
N GLY A 136 8.68 6.67 3.29
CA GLY A 136 7.57 6.62 2.34
C GLY A 136 6.19 6.45 2.99
N ALA A 137 6.04 6.76 4.29
CA ALA A 137 4.74 6.72 4.96
C ALA A 137 3.80 7.81 4.39
N GLY A 138 2.67 7.40 3.78
CA GLY A 138 1.64 8.33 3.31
C GLY A 138 0.91 9.04 4.45
N VAL A 139 0.80 8.40 5.61
CA VAL A 139 0.28 8.94 6.87
C VAL A 139 1.35 8.73 7.94
N ALA A 140 2.33 9.64 7.98
CA ALA A 140 3.50 9.49 8.85
C ALA A 140 3.18 9.61 10.35
N GLY A 141 2.08 10.30 10.72
CA GLY A 141 1.68 10.51 12.11
C GLY A 141 0.88 9.36 12.73
N HIS A 142 0.65 8.26 12.02
CA HIS A 142 -0.09 7.13 12.55
C HIS A 142 0.45 5.83 11.95
N ILE A 143 1.08 5.00 12.78
CA ILE A 143 1.67 3.74 12.32
C ILE A 143 0.59 2.79 11.79
N HIS A 144 0.94 2.08 10.73
CA HIS A 144 0.08 1.09 10.11
C HIS A 144 0.93 0.04 9.41
N MET A 145 0.49 -1.21 9.48
CA MET A 145 1.17 -2.34 8.85
C MET A 145 0.47 -2.69 7.55
N HIS A 146 1.21 -2.66 6.46
CA HIS A 146 0.75 -3.11 5.16
C HIS A 146 0.83 -4.63 5.06
N LEU A 147 -0.19 -5.24 4.48
CA LEU A 147 -0.20 -6.64 4.08
C LEU A 147 -0.84 -6.74 2.70
N LEU A 148 -0.13 -7.33 1.76
CA LEU A 148 -0.59 -7.41 0.38
C LEU A 148 -0.16 -8.70 -0.33
N PRO A 149 -1.04 -9.27 -1.16
CA PRO A 149 -0.74 -10.41 -2.01
C PRO A 149 0.27 -10.06 -3.10
N ARG A 150 1.09 -11.06 -3.48
CA ARG A 150 2.07 -10.94 -4.56
C ARG A 150 1.97 -12.15 -5.49
N TRP A 151 2.17 -11.90 -6.78
CA TRP A 151 2.24 -12.92 -7.83
C TRP A 151 3.51 -12.77 -8.64
N SER A 152 4.04 -13.89 -9.15
CA SER A 152 5.30 -13.91 -9.91
C SER A 152 5.30 -13.00 -11.15
N ALA A 153 4.13 -12.65 -11.67
CA ALA A 153 3.93 -11.78 -12.83
C ALA A 153 3.23 -10.44 -12.48
N ASP A 154 3.23 -10.01 -11.21
CA ASP A 154 2.58 -8.76 -10.79
C ASP A 154 3.38 -7.51 -11.19
N THR A 155 4.61 -7.67 -11.63
CA THR A 155 5.43 -6.65 -12.30
C THR A 155 5.56 -7.02 -13.78
N ASN A 156 5.11 -6.16 -14.66
CA ASN A 156 5.13 -6.39 -16.10
C ASN A 156 5.71 -5.18 -16.86
N PHE A 157 5.63 -5.22 -18.19
CA PHE A 157 6.10 -4.15 -19.06
C PHE A 157 5.53 -2.77 -18.68
N MET A 158 4.26 -2.68 -18.29
CA MET A 158 3.61 -1.42 -17.87
C MET A 158 4.24 -0.86 -16.59
N THR A 159 4.60 -1.71 -15.63
CA THR A 159 5.29 -1.30 -14.41
C THR A 159 6.70 -0.81 -14.69
N THR A 160 7.41 -1.50 -15.60
CA THR A 160 8.82 -1.22 -15.89
C THR A 160 8.98 -0.02 -16.83
N THR A 161 8.11 0.13 -17.83
CA THR A 161 8.25 1.15 -18.88
C THR A 161 7.42 2.39 -18.62
N ALA A 162 6.24 2.25 -17.99
CA ALA A 162 5.31 3.34 -17.73
C ALA A 162 5.14 3.65 -16.24
N GLU A 163 5.92 3.04 -15.35
CA GLU A 163 5.80 3.16 -13.88
C GLU A 163 4.35 2.96 -13.38
N THR A 164 3.56 2.21 -14.14
CA THR A 164 2.13 2.05 -13.96
C THR A 164 1.79 0.65 -13.47
N ARG A 165 1.02 0.55 -12.39
CA ARG A 165 0.46 -0.73 -11.90
C ARG A 165 -0.97 -0.88 -12.37
N VAL A 166 -1.27 -2.03 -12.94
CA VAL A 166 -2.62 -2.41 -13.30
C VAL A 166 -3.27 -3.08 -12.09
N LEU A 167 -4.40 -2.53 -11.63
CA LEU A 167 -5.21 -3.12 -10.58
C LEU A 167 -6.43 -3.78 -11.24
N PRO A 168 -6.49 -5.11 -11.27
CA PRO A 168 -7.56 -5.83 -11.98
C PRO A 168 -8.89 -5.87 -11.22
N GLU A 169 -8.95 -5.36 -9.98
CA GLU A 169 -10.12 -5.45 -9.13
C GLU A 169 -10.46 -4.11 -8.47
N ALA A 170 -11.74 -3.75 -8.45
CA ALA A 170 -12.23 -2.56 -7.74
C ALA A 170 -12.20 -2.79 -6.21
N LEU A 171 -12.02 -1.70 -5.44
CA LEU A 171 -11.97 -1.76 -3.98
C LEU A 171 -13.26 -2.34 -3.37
N GLU A 172 -14.41 -2.04 -3.95
CA GLU A 172 -15.69 -2.59 -3.51
C GLU A 172 -15.71 -4.12 -3.62
N THR A 173 -15.21 -4.67 -4.72
CA THR A 173 -15.10 -6.12 -4.91
C THR A 173 -14.14 -6.75 -3.90
N THR A 174 -13.00 -6.10 -3.67
CA THR A 174 -12.04 -6.51 -2.63
C THR A 174 -12.71 -6.54 -1.26
N TYR A 175 -13.46 -5.47 -0.92
CA TYR A 175 -14.18 -5.38 0.34
C TYR A 175 -15.15 -6.55 0.54
N GLN A 176 -16.01 -6.80 -0.43
CA GLN A 176 -17.01 -7.87 -0.36
C GLN A 176 -16.37 -9.26 -0.18
N ARG A 177 -15.36 -9.56 -0.97
CA ARG A 177 -14.64 -10.85 -0.89
C ARG A 177 -14.00 -11.10 0.48
N LEU A 178 -13.35 -10.08 1.03
CA LEU A 178 -12.69 -10.20 2.33
C LEU A 178 -13.72 -10.29 3.47
N ARG A 179 -14.79 -9.51 3.41
CA ARG A 179 -15.87 -9.54 4.40
C ARG A 179 -16.59 -10.88 4.43
N GLU A 180 -16.93 -11.42 3.26
CA GLU A 180 -17.54 -12.74 3.13
C GLU A 180 -16.68 -13.81 3.81
N LYS A 181 -15.37 -13.79 3.53
CA LYS A 181 -14.45 -14.78 4.09
C LYS A 181 -14.19 -14.62 5.58
N LEU A 182 -14.21 -13.40 6.09
CA LEU A 182 -14.03 -13.11 7.52
C LEU A 182 -15.29 -13.40 8.34
N GLY A 183 -16.47 -13.37 7.73
CA GLY A 183 -17.77 -13.68 8.36
C GLY A 183 -18.15 -15.15 8.32
N SER A 184 -17.43 -15.95 7.53
CA SER A 184 -17.57 -17.42 7.48
C SER A 184 -16.62 -18.09 8.45
#